data_81b73728c2f1a0bc9a75f8bdea0b928f
#
_entry.id   81b73728c2f1a0bc9a75f8bdea0b928f
#
_cell.length_a   1.000
_cell.length_b   1.000
_cell.length_c   1.000
_cell.angle_alpha   90.00
_cell.angle_beta   90.00
_cell.angle_gamma   90.00
#
_symmetry.space_group_name_H-M   'P 1'
#
loop_
_entity.id
_entity.type
_entity.pdbx_description
1 polymer ?
#
loop_
_entity_poly.entity_id
_entity_poly.type
_entity_poly.pdbx_seq_one_letter_code
_entity_poly.pdbx_strand_id
1 'polypeptide(L)'
;MSNVTEKFVQAGEYRTHYWEVGEGENVLMLHSADPGAGGWLEFRENLGALGRQFRLLAPDIIGFGKTDSPARDLRHPAYVEHMVQFLDAVGVKKTHLIGNCRGGLISISIAAEHPERVGRVILIGNAGGGIPPELEQKALAPYANYTATRENLKAHLEKAYFNADRWVPPQIFDQYLEASARQYGAYAKLGCYPMDVPNLRPLLAKMTVPVLFVTGKENKVLPIEQALIAFNMTPGAKLYAMSSCGLHAQTEHPEEFNRIAVEFLKGELS
;
A
#
# COMPACT_ATOMS: atom_id res chain seq x y z
N MET A 1 15.28 -17.96 11.16
CA MET A 1 14.83 -16.77 10.39
C MET A 1 13.80 -17.27 9.40
N SER A 2 12.61 -16.69 9.37
CA SER A 2 11.59 -17.07 8.38
C SER A 2 12.11 -16.72 6.99
N ASN A 3 12.20 -17.71 6.09
CA ASN A 3 12.69 -17.47 4.74
C ASN A 3 11.65 -16.69 3.96
N VAL A 4 11.98 -15.48 3.55
CA VAL A 4 11.17 -14.72 2.59
C VAL A 4 11.33 -15.36 1.23
N THR A 5 10.23 -15.77 0.62
CA THR A 5 10.21 -16.52 -0.65
C THR A 5 9.56 -15.70 -1.74
N GLU A 6 10.26 -15.57 -2.86
CA GLU A 6 9.73 -14.97 -4.09
C GLU A 6 8.87 -15.99 -4.86
N LYS A 7 7.66 -15.61 -5.24
CA LYS A 7 6.70 -16.49 -5.90
C LYS A 7 5.92 -15.78 -7.01
N PHE A 8 5.31 -16.59 -7.87
CA PHE A 8 4.38 -16.16 -8.90
C PHE A 8 3.13 -17.02 -8.86
N VAL A 9 1.98 -16.41 -9.17
CA VAL A 9 0.71 -17.11 -9.34
C VAL A 9 -0.09 -16.47 -10.46
N GLN A 10 -0.92 -17.25 -11.15
CA GLN A 10 -1.89 -16.70 -12.08
C GLN A 10 -3.11 -16.22 -11.30
N ALA A 11 -3.36 -14.93 -11.27
CA ALA A 11 -4.50 -14.27 -10.64
C ALA A 11 -5.35 -13.59 -11.72
N GLY A 12 -6.46 -14.22 -12.09
CA GLY A 12 -7.23 -13.81 -13.26
C GLY A 12 -6.39 -13.83 -14.54
N GLU A 13 -6.36 -12.71 -15.25
CA GLU A 13 -5.58 -12.57 -16.49
C GLU A 13 -4.10 -12.23 -16.28
N TYR A 14 -3.65 -11.93 -15.03
CA TYR A 14 -2.31 -11.46 -14.74
C TYR A 14 -1.46 -12.50 -14.02
N ARG A 15 -0.23 -12.71 -14.49
CA ARG A 15 0.80 -13.43 -13.75
C ARG A 15 1.33 -12.49 -12.68
N THR A 16 0.93 -12.76 -11.43
CA THR A 16 1.20 -11.90 -10.27
C THR A 16 2.41 -12.38 -9.52
N HIS A 17 3.37 -11.50 -9.35
CA HIS A 17 4.52 -11.67 -8.49
C HIS A 17 4.18 -11.31 -7.05
N TYR A 18 4.70 -12.06 -6.08
CA TYR A 18 4.55 -11.76 -4.65
C TYR A 18 5.65 -12.34 -3.79
N TRP A 19 5.82 -11.75 -2.65
CA TRP A 19 6.68 -12.27 -1.57
C TRP A 19 5.82 -12.94 -0.52
N GLU A 20 6.28 -14.09 -0.02
CA GLU A 20 5.61 -14.83 1.05
C GLU A 20 6.59 -15.16 2.16
N VAL A 21 6.14 -15.00 3.41
CA VAL A 21 6.93 -15.33 4.60
C VAL A 21 6.01 -15.66 5.78
N GLY A 22 6.46 -16.61 6.63
CA GLY A 22 5.76 -16.99 7.85
C GLY A 22 4.60 -17.94 7.64
N GLU A 23 3.91 -18.23 8.74
CA GLU A 23 2.77 -19.16 8.82
C GLU A 23 1.71 -18.58 9.76
N GLY A 24 0.51 -19.17 9.79
CA GLY A 24 -0.59 -18.76 10.66
C GLY A 24 -1.65 -17.94 9.94
N GLU A 25 -2.23 -16.94 10.62
CA GLU A 25 -3.24 -16.06 10.02
C GLU A 25 -2.66 -15.24 8.87
N ASN A 26 -3.44 -15.12 7.79
CA ASN A 26 -2.98 -14.44 6.60
C ASN A 26 -3.04 -12.93 6.76
N VAL A 27 -2.02 -12.24 6.24
CA VAL A 27 -1.98 -10.78 6.09
C VAL A 27 -1.59 -10.43 4.66
N LEU A 28 -2.49 -9.79 3.92
CA LEU A 28 -2.22 -9.22 2.61
C LEU A 28 -1.64 -7.82 2.79
N MET A 29 -0.43 -7.59 2.25
CA MET A 29 0.30 -6.32 2.37
C MET A 29 0.37 -5.65 1.00
N LEU A 30 -0.34 -4.52 0.83
CA LEU A 30 -0.51 -3.82 -0.43
C LEU A 30 0.27 -2.50 -0.44
N HIS A 31 1.20 -2.38 -1.37
CA HIS A 31 2.08 -1.24 -1.53
C HIS A 31 1.38 -0.01 -2.14
N SER A 32 2.05 1.14 -2.11
CA SER A 32 1.63 2.41 -2.68
C SER A 32 1.59 2.42 -4.22
N ALA A 33 1.26 3.55 -4.81
CA ALA A 33 1.45 3.82 -6.24
C ALA A 33 2.69 4.67 -6.52
N ASP A 34 3.62 4.77 -5.59
CA ASP A 34 4.84 5.53 -5.80
C ASP A 34 5.67 4.97 -6.96
N PRO A 35 6.43 5.81 -7.66
CA PRO A 35 7.30 5.36 -8.73
C PRO A 35 8.26 4.27 -8.25
N GLY A 36 8.14 3.08 -8.85
CA GLY A 36 8.95 1.93 -8.51
C GLY A 36 8.50 1.15 -7.26
N ALA A 37 7.35 1.47 -6.68
CA ALA A 37 6.80 0.71 -5.56
C ALA A 37 6.66 -0.78 -5.87
N GLY A 38 6.67 -1.60 -4.83
CA GLY A 38 6.49 -3.05 -4.90
C GLY A 38 6.44 -3.66 -3.52
N GLY A 39 5.95 -4.90 -3.44
CA GLY A 39 5.75 -5.58 -2.16
C GLY A 39 7.02 -5.67 -1.31
N TRP A 40 8.18 -5.98 -1.93
CA TRP A 40 9.46 -6.00 -1.24
C TRP A 40 9.95 -4.61 -0.84
N LEU A 41 9.97 -3.68 -1.80
CA LEU A 41 10.58 -2.37 -1.57
C LEU A 41 9.91 -1.58 -0.45
N GLU A 42 8.60 -1.73 -0.28
CA GLU A 42 7.87 -1.03 0.77
C GLU A 42 7.81 -1.77 2.11
N PHE A 43 7.82 -3.11 2.09
CA PHE A 43 7.62 -3.89 3.32
C PHE A 43 8.85 -4.66 3.78
N ARG A 44 10.02 -4.46 3.16
CA ARG A 44 11.28 -5.16 3.50
C ARG A 44 11.66 -5.10 4.99
N GLU A 45 11.35 -3.98 5.66
CA GLU A 45 11.63 -3.79 7.09
C GLU A 45 10.61 -4.49 8.00
N ASN A 46 9.51 -4.99 7.42
CA ASN A 46 8.38 -5.56 8.18
C ASN A 46 8.25 -7.06 7.98
N LEU A 47 8.59 -7.58 6.79
CA LEU A 47 8.39 -8.99 6.43
C LEU A 47 9.01 -9.94 7.44
N GLY A 48 10.25 -9.69 7.86
CA GLY A 48 10.96 -10.55 8.82
C GLY A 48 10.37 -10.53 10.23
N ALA A 49 9.87 -9.38 10.68
CA ALA A 49 9.31 -9.20 12.01
C ALA A 49 7.87 -9.74 12.10
N LEU A 50 7.00 -9.31 11.21
CA LEU A 50 5.60 -9.73 11.16
C LEU A 50 5.45 -11.21 10.76
N GLY A 51 6.34 -11.72 9.89
CA GLY A 51 6.36 -13.13 9.46
C GLY A 51 6.67 -14.14 10.56
N ARG A 52 7.06 -13.69 11.75
CA ARG A 52 7.15 -14.56 12.94
C ARG A 52 5.80 -14.83 13.58
N GLN A 53 4.78 -14.06 13.24
CA GLN A 53 3.45 -14.09 13.86
C GLN A 53 2.32 -14.42 12.87
N PHE A 54 2.55 -14.16 11.58
CA PHE A 54 1.54 -14.24 10.52
C PHE A 54 2.13 -14.84 9.25
N ARG A 55 1.25 -15.39 8.39
CA ARG A 55 1.58 -15.65 7.00
C ARG A 55 1.36 -14.38 6.18
N LEU A 56 2.44 -13.76 5.74
CA LEU A 56 2.42 -12.51 4.98
C LEU A 56 2.45 -12.79 3.49
N LEU A 57 1.62 -12.06 2.76
CA LEU A 57 1.54 -12.07 1.30
C LEU A 57 1.70 -10.63 0.82
N ALA A 58 2.81 -10.31 0.17
CA ALA A 58 3.12 -8.98 -0.33
C ALA A 58 3.23 -8.99 -1.86
N PRO A 59 2.09 -8.95 -2.59
CA PRO A 59 2.10 -8.92 -4.04
C PRO A 59 2.55 -7.57 -4.59
N ASP A 60 3.12 -7.61 -5.78
CA ASP A 60 3.22 -6.43 -6.64
C ASP A 60 1.86 -6.22 -7.33
N ILE A 61 1.29 -5.04 -7.18
CA ILE A 61 0.03 -4.65 -7.84
C ILE A 61 0.24 -4.61 -9.37
N ILE A 62 -0.81 -4.83 -10.17
CA ILE A 62 -0.74 -4.80 -11.65
C ILE A 62 0.05 -3.58 -12.14
N GLY A 63 1.03 -3.81 -13.00
CA GLY A 63 1.89 -2.79 -13.59
C GLY A 63 3.04 -2.33 -12.69
N PHE A 64 3.19 -2.91 -11.51
CA PHE A 64 4.27 -2.67 -10.58
C PHE A 64 5.19 -3.88 -10.45
N GLY A 65 6.41 -3.65 -9.97
CA GLY A 65 7.38 -4.67 -9.67
C GLY A 65 7.58 -5.68 -10.80
N LYS A 66 7.32 -6.96 -10.55
CA LYS A 66 7.44 -8.07 -11.52
C LYS A 66 6.08 -8.65 -11.93
N THR A 67 4.98 -8.08 -11.46
CA THR A 67 3.63 -8.43 -11.94
C THR A 67 3.43 -7.93 -13.36
N ASP A 68 2.62 -8.64 -14.14
CA ASP A 68 2.31 -8.28 -15.51
C ASP A 68 1.81 -6.83 -15.63
N SER A 69 2.17 -6.20 -16.74
CA SER A 69 1.70 -4.87 -17.06
C SER A 69 0.28 -4.93 -17.63
N PRO A 70 -0.56 -3.91 -17.36
CA PRO A 70 -1.89 -3.87 -17.93
C PRO A 70 -1.82 -3.69 -19.45
N ALA A 71 -2.74 -4.35 -20.18
CA ALA A 71 -2.90 -4.19 -21.62
C ALA A 71 -3.85 -3.03 -21.97
N ARG A 72 -4.55 -2.46 -20.99
CA ARG A 72 -5.53 -1.37 -21.11
C ARG A 72 -5.45 -0.43 -19.92
N ASP A 73 -6.02 0.75 -20.03
CA ASP A 73 -6.20 1.66 -18.89
C ASP A 73 -7.11 0.98 -17.85
N LEU A 74 -6.60 0.84 -16.64
CA LEU A 74 -7.32 0.22 -15.54
C LEU A 74 -7.81 1.29 -14.57
N ARG A 75 -9.02 1.09 -14.06
CA ARG A 75 -9.63 1.89 -13.01
C ARG A 75 -9.61 1.11 -11.69
N HIS A 76 -9.82 1.82 -10.58
CA HIS A 76 -9.75 1.27 -9.23
C HIS A 76 -10.45 -0.10 -9.05
N PRO A 77 -11.67 -0.35 -9.56
CA PRO A 77 -12.31 -1.66 -9.39
C PRO A 77 -11.51 -2.83 -9.96
N ALA A 78 -10.77 -2.63 -11.06
CA ALA A 78 -9.95 -3.70 -11.64
C ALA A 78 -8.78 -4.11 -10.74
N TYR A 79 -8.19 -3.16 -10.01
CA TYR A 79 -7.16 -3.46 -9.01
C TYR A 79 -7.73 -4.19 -7.79
N VAL A 80 -8.94 -3.85 -7.37
CA VAL A 80 -9.66 -4.54 -6.29
C VAL A 80 -9.95 -5.98 -6.70
N GLU A 81 -10.56 -6.18 -7.87
CA GLU A 81 -10.86 -7.51 -8.42
C GLU A 81 -9.60 -8.37 -8.54
N HIS A 82 -8.51 -7.81 -9.06
CA HIS A 82 -7.24 -8.54 -9.17
C HIS A 82 -6.73 -9.03 -7.81
N MET A 83 -6.81 -8.22 -6.75
CA MET A 83 -6.37 -8.65 -5.41
C MET A 83 -7.31 -9.70 -4.80
N VAL A 84 -8.61 -9.66 -5.10
CA VAL A 84 -9.53 -10.74 -4.71
C VAL A 84 -9.19 -12.04 -5.46
N GLN A 85 -8.95 -11.97 -6.77
CA GLN A 85 -8.52 -13.12 -7.59
C GLN A 85 -7.15 -13.65 -7.13
N PHE A 86 -6.23 -12.77 -6.70
CA PHE A 86 -4.96 -13.17 -6.10
C PHE A 86 -5.16 -13.98 -4.82
N LEU A 87 -6.02 -13.52 -3.91
CA LEU A 87 -6.35 -14.28 -2.69
C LEU A 87 -6.91 -15.65 -2.99
N ASP A 88 -7.78 -15.75 -4.00
CA ASP A 88 -8.35 -17.04 -4.44
C ASP A 88 -7.28 -17.96 -5.02
N ALA A 89 -6.39 -17.42 -5.86
CA ALA A 89 -5.32 -18.16 -6.50
C ALA A 89 -4.28 -18.72 -5.50
N VAL A 90 -4.04 -18.02 -4.37
CA VAL A 90 -3.16 -18.51 -3.29
C VAL A 90 -3.90 -19.25 -2.18
N GLY A 91 -5.20 -19.57 -2.39
CA GLY A 91 -6.03 -20.37 -1.49
C GLY A 91 -6.42 -19.68 -0.17
N VAL A 92 -6.44 -18.33 -0.15
CA VAL A 92 -6.74 -17.54 1.06
C VAL A 92 -8.21 -17.15 1.08
N LYS A 93 -8.97 -17.72 2.02
CA LYS A 93 -10.39 -17.39 2.22
C LYS A 93 -10.60 -16.17 3.12
N LYS A 94 -9.73 -15.98 4.10
CA LYS A 94 -9.79 -14.83 5.04
C LYS A 94 -8.40 -14.31 5.32
N THR A 95 -8.26 -12.98 5.39
CA THR A 95 -6.98 -12.29 5.58
C THR A 95 -7.17 -11.00 6.39
N HIS A 96 -6.15 -10.55 7.07
CA HIS A 96 -6.00 -9.16 7.46
C HIS A 96 -5.43 -8.37 6.30
N LEU A 97 -5.62 -7.06 6.30
CA LEU A 97 -5.11 -6.16 5.26
C LEU A 97 -4.18 -5.11 5.88
N ILE A 98 -3.03 -4.92 5.27
CA ILE A 98 -2.16 -3.76 5.50
C ILE A 98 -1.98 -3.06 4.16
N GLY A 99 -2.45 -1.83 4.03
CA GLY A 99 -2.38 -1.11 2.77
C GLY A 99 -1.78 0.29 2.93
N ASN A 100 -0.76 0.59 2.12
CA ASN A 100 -0.17 1.92 2.05
C ASN A 100 -0.72 2.68 0.84
N CYS A 101 -1.16 3.91 1.01
CA CYS A 101 -1.63 4.81 -0.05
C CYS A 101 -2.62 4.09 -0.99
N ARG A 102 -2.27 3.76 -2.24
CA ARG A 102 -3.11 2.97 -3.15
C ARG A 102 -3.49 1.61 -2.59
N GLY A 103 -2.56 0.93 -1.97
CA GLY A 103 -2.87 -0.34 -1.26
C GLY A 103 -3.93 -0.15 -0.19
N GLY A 104 -3.97 1.02 0.45
CA GLY A 104 -5.03 1.42 1.38
C GLY A 104 -6.39 1.57 0.70
N LEU A 105 -6.45 2.20 -0.49
CA LEU A 105 -7.69 2.31 -1.27
C LEU A 105 -8.25 0.94 -1.63
N ILE A 106 -7.39 0.03 -2.12
CA ILE A 106 -7.77 -1.34 -2.45
C ILE A 106 -8.26 -2.07 -1.19
N SER A 107 -7.56 -1.92 -0.06
CA SER A 107 -7.92 -2.54 1.22
C SER A 107 -9.29 -2.08 1.72
N ILE A 108 -9.63 -0.78 1.60
CA ILE A 108 -10.94 -0.24 1.95
C ILE A 108 -12.04 -0.89 1.12
N SER A 109 -11.84 -0.97 -0.21
CA SER A 109 -12.84 -1.57 -1.11
C SER A 109 -13.03 -3.05 -0.82
N ILE A 110 -11.95 -3.84 -0.68
CA ILE A 110 -12.05 -5.27 -0.31
C ILE A 110 -12.79 -5.43 1.01
N ALA A 111 -12.46 -4.65 2.04
CA ALA A 111 -13.08 -4.77 3.36
C ALA A 111 -14.56 -4.35 3.38
N ALA A 112 -14.97 -3.41 2.54
CA ALA A 112 -16.35 -2.95 2.45
C ALA A 112 -17.22 -3.86 1.56
N GLU A 113 -16.65 -4.41 0.50
CA GLU A 113 -17.36 -5.24 -0.49
C GLU A 113 -17.36 -6.73 -0.11
N HIS A 114 -16.33 -7.19 0.64
CA HIS A 114 -16.12 -8.58 1.07
C HIS A 114 -15.78 -8.67 2.57
N PRO A 115 -16.60 -8.10 3.48
CA PRO A 115 -16.29 -8.04 4.91
C PRO A 115 -16.09 -9.42 5.54
N GLU A 116 -16.73 -10.46 5.01
CA GLU A 116 -16.58 -11.85 5.46
C GLU A 116 -15.16 -12.41 5.20
N ARG A 117 -14.45 -11.85 4.23
CA ARG A 117 -13.08 -12.23 3.87
C ARG A 117 -12.01 -11.46 4.64
N VAL A 118 -12.39 -10.43 5.40
CA VAL A 118 -11.44 -9.53 6.06
C VAL A 118 -11.54 -9.66 7.57
N GLY A 119 -10.39 -9.78 8.24
CA GLY A 119 -10.31 -9.77 9.69
C GLY A 119 -10.19 -8.35 10.25
N ARG A 120 -9.08 -7.67 9.97
CA ARG A 120 -8.75 -6.32 10.42
C ARG A 120 -8.00 -5.58 9.32
N VAL A 121 -8.03 -4.25 9.34
CA VAL A 121 -7.41 -3.41 8.31
C VAL A 121 -6.48 -2.39 8.95
N ILE A 122 -5.23 -2.32 8.49
CA ILE A 122 -4.30 -1.23 8.79
C ILE A 122 -4.13 -0.38 7.53
N LEU A 123 -4.41 0.90 7.62
CA LEU A 123 -4.31 1.87 6.53
C LEU A 123 -3.16 2.84 6.82
N ILE A 124 -2.12 2.79 5.98
CA ILE A 124 -0.93 3.62 6.11
C ILE A 124 -1.02 4.79 5.14
N GLY A 125 -0.63 6.00 5.60
CA GLY A 125 -0.57 7.20 4.77
C GLY A 125 -1.88 7.60 4.12
N ASN A 126 -2.94 7.08 4.56
CA ASN A 126 -4.35 7.12 4.22
C ASN A 126 -4.79 7.99 3.02
N ALA A 127 -5.05 7.32 1.89
CA ALA A 127 -5.71 7.92 0.73
C ALA A 127 -7.26 7.88 0.79
N GLY A 128 -7.85 7.07 1.69
CA GLY A 128 -9.29 6.76 1.69
C GLY A 128 -10.23 7.90 2.11
N GLY A 129 -9.73 8.94 2.78
CA GLY A 129 -10.53 10.07 3.27
C GLY A 129 -11.11 10.97 2.17
N GLY A 130 -10.77 10.70 0.91
CA GLY A 130 -11.04 11.57 -0.22
C GLY A 130 -10.18 12.84 -0.12
N ILE A 131 -9.36 13.08 -1.11
CA ILE A 131 -8.67 14.36 -1.26
C ILE A 131 -9.75 15.37 -1.65
N PRO A 132 -9.91 16.52 -0.96
CA PRO A 132 -10.76 17.58 -1.46
C PRO A 132 -10.40 17.88 -2.92
N PRO A 133 -11.37 18.11 -3.82
CA PRO A 133 -11.10 18.32 -5.25
C PRO A 133 -10.02 19.38 -5.54
N GLU A 134 -9.94 20.42 -4.72
CA GLU A 134 -8.94 21.48 -4.81
C GLU A 134 -7.52 21.03 -4.41
N LEU A 135 -7.39 19.95 -3.63
CA LEU A 135 -6.11 19.35 -3.27
C LEU A 135 -5.77 18.15 -4.17
N GLU A 136 -6.77 17.54 -4.80
CA GLU A 136 -6.59 16.35 -5.66
C GLU A 136 -5.64 16.64 -6.81
N GLN A 137 -5.83 17.76 -7.52
CA GLN A 137 -4.92 18.18 -8.61
C GLN A 137 -3.50 18.41 -8.10
N LYS A 138 -3.32 19.01 -6.92
CA LYS A 138 -2.00 19.25 -6.32
C LYS A 138 -1.33 17.96 -5.87
N ALA A 139 -2.09 17.00 -5.34
CA ALA A 139 -1.57 15.71 -4.92
C ALA A 139 -1.21 14.83 -6.13
N LEU A 140 -1.98 14.90 -7.22
CA LEU A 140 -1.77 14.11 -8.43
C LEU A 140 -0.80 14.72 -9.43
N ALA A 141 -0.61 16.06 -9.40
CA ALA A 141 0.27 16.78 -10.33
C ALA A 141 1.71 16.20 -10.40
N PRO A 142 2.36 15.78 -9.32
CA PRO A 142 3.69 15.16 -9.40
C PRO A 142 3.74 13.87 -10.22
N TYR A 143 2.61 13.17 -10.34
CA TYR A 143 2.53 11.91 -11.07
C TYR A 143 2.16 12.10 -12.56
N ALA A 144 1.38 13.13 -12.88
CA ALA A 144 0.90 13.37 -14.23
C ALA A 144 2.03 13.63 -15.25
N ASN A 145 3.15 14.22 -14.79
CA ASN A 145 4.32 14.54 -15.62
C ASN A 145 5.57 13.79 -15.16
N TYR A 146 5.42 12.71 -14.36
CA TYR A 146 6.55 11.96 -13.88
C TYR A 146 7.26 11.24 -15.03
N THR A 147 8.58 11.40 -15.09
CA THR A 147 9.48 10.60 -15.92
C THR A 147 10.46 9.86 -15.02
N ALA A 148 10.78 8.61 -15.37
CA ALA A 148 11.65 7.75 -14.58
C ALA A 148 13.13 8.15 -14.73
N THR A 149 13.45 9.38 -14.31
CA THR A 149 14.83 9.88 -14.20
C THR A 149 15.29 9.83 -12.75
N ARG A 150 16.60 9.83 -12.53
CA ARG A 150 17.20 9.84 -11.19
C ARG A 150 16.76 11.07 -10.39
N GLU A 151 16.71 12.23 -11.04
CA GLU A 151 16.33 13.51 -10.44
C GLU A 151 14.86 13.50 -9.99
N ASN A 152 13.96 13.04 -10.87
CA ASN A 152 12.53 13.01 -10.57
C ASN A 152 12.19 11.99 -9.47
N LEU A 153 12.84 10.82 -9.51
CA LEU A 153 12.69 9.83 -8.45
C LEU A 153 13.19 10.36 -7.11
N LYS A 154 14.37 10.99 -7.08
CA LYS A 154 14.91 11.59 -5.87
C LYS A 154 13.96 12.63 -5.29
N ALA A 155 13.50 13.56 -6.10
CA ALA A 155 12.55 14.61 -5.67
C ALA A 155 11.24 14.01 -5.13
N HIS A 156 10.75 12.90 -5.73
CA HIS A 156 9.58 12.19 -5.25
C HIS A 156 9.81 11.55 -3.88
N LEU A 157 10.92 10.81 -3.72
CA LEU A 157 11.26 10.13 -2.47
C LEU A 157 11.52 11.13 -1.32
N GLU A 158 12.18 12.27 -1.58
CA GLU A 158 12.38 13.35 -0.61
C GLU A 158 11.04 13.97 -0.13
N LYS A 159 10.01 13.88 -0.96
CA LYS A 159 8.66 14.30 -0.58
C LYS A 159 7.92 13.22 0.20
N ALA A 160 8.06 11.95 -0.20
CA ALA A 160 7.36 10.82 0.39
C ALA A 160 7.92 10.40 1.75
N TYR A 161 9.23 10.48 1.94
CA TYR A 161 9.92 10.17 3.19
C TYR A 161 10.24 11.43 3.99
N PHE A 162 10.20 11.34 5.30
CA PHE A 162 10.74 12.39 6.20
C PHE A 162 12.28 12.45 6.09
N ASN A 163 12.92 11.29 6.02
CA ASN A 163 14.36 11.15 5.84
C ASN A 163 14.68 10.09 4.77
N ALA A 164 14.61 10.50 3.49
CA ALA A 164 14.84 9.61 2.37
C ALA A 164 16.25 9.02 2.36
N ASP A 165 17.29 9.79 2.69
CA ASP A 165 18.68 9.33 2.67
C ASP A 165 18.92 8.16 3.63
N ARG A 166 18.22 8.14 4.77
CA ARG A 166 18.28 7.05 5.74
C ARG A 166 17.62 5.76 5.22
N TRP A 167 16.43 5.90 4.63
CA TRP A 167 15.55 4.75 4.34
C TRP A 167 15.62 4.26 2.90
N VAL A 168 16.21 5.08 2.03
CA VAL A 168 16.43 4.75 0.61
C VAL A 168 17.92 4.93 0.29
N PRO A 169 18.81 4.08 0.86
CA PRO A 169 20.24 4.12 0.54
C PRO A 169 20.46 3.80 -0.96
N PRO A 170 21.65 4.08 -1.51
CA PRO A 170 21.91 3.99 -2.95
C PRO A 170 21.46 2.69 -3.61
N GLN A 171 21.66 1.55 -2.96
CA GLN A 171 21.26 0.24 -3.49
C GLN A 171 19.74 0.07 -3.58
N ILE A 172 19.00 0.61 -2.62
CA ILE A 172 17.52 0.63 -2.62
C ILE A 172 17.02 1.66 -3.64
N PHE A 173 17.67 2.81 -3.72
CA PHE A 173 17.35 3.83 -4.72
C PHE A 173 17.45 3.28 -6.16
N ASP A 174 18.52 2.54 -6.46
CA ASP A 174 18.71 1.96 -7.79
C ASP A 174 17.63 0.91 -8.13
N GLN A 175 17.17 0.14 -7.12
CA GLN A 175 16.02 -0.78 -7.29
C GLN A 175 14.72 -0.01 -7.58
N TYR A 176 14.44 1.08 -6.87
CA TYR A 176 13.31 1.96 -7.15
C TYR A 176 13.39 2.55 -8.55
N LEU A 177 14.57 2.99 -8.98
CA LEU A 177 14.78 3.58 -10.31
C LEU A 177 14.51 2.57 -11.42
N GLU A 178 15.04 1.34 -11.29
CA GLU A 178 14.79 0.27 -12.26
C GLU A 178 13.33 -0.12 -12.33
N ALA A 179 12.67 -0.31 -11.17
CA ALA A 179 11.26 -0.65 -11.10
C ALA A 179 10.37 0.48 -11.66
N SER A 180 10.71 1.73 -11.36
CA SER A 180 10.04 2.93 -11.88
C SER A 180 10.13 3.02 -13.41
N ALA A 181 11.29 2.73 -13.99
CA ALA A 181 11.46 2.74 -15.44
C ALA A 181 10.57 1.69 -16.14
N ARG A 182 10.46 0.48 -15.56
CA ARG A 182 9.57 -0.57 -16.08
C ARG A 182 8.10 -0.16 -15.97
N GLN A 183 7.69 0.30 -14.79
CA GLN A 183 6.33 0.76 -14.51
C GLN A 183 5.94 1.91 -15.45
N TYR A 184 6.75 2.96 -15.51
CA TYR A 184 6.47 4.12 -16.36
C TYR A 184 6.39 3.73 -17.84
N GLY A 185 7.30 2.88 -18.32
CA GLY A 185 7.28 2.37 -19.69
C GLY A 185 5.99 1.60 -20.04
N ALA A 186 5.39 0.89 -19.10
CA ALA A 186 4.13 0.18 -19.27
C ALA A 186 2.94 1.17 -19.38
N TYR A 187 2.82 2.09 -18.43
CA TYR A 187 1.72 3.06 -18.40
C TYR A 187 1.83 4.15 -19.46
N ALA A 188 3.04 4.57 -19.81
CA ALA A 188 3.26 5.54 -20.90
C ALA A 188 2.74 5.03 -22.25
N LYS A 189 2.86 3.72 -22.53
CA LYS A 189 2.29 3.11 -23.74
C LYS A 189 0.76 3.20 -23.79
N LEU A 190 0.11 3.29 -22.64
CA LEU A 190 -1.35 3.43 -22.52
C LEU A 190 -1.80 4.90 -22.45
N GLY A 191 -0.85 5.86 -22.41
CA GLY A 191 -1.16 7.27 -22.25
C GLY A 191 -1.79 7.62 -20.89
N CYS A 192 -1.55 6.79 -19.87
CA CYS A 192 -2.13 6.96 -18.55
C CYS A 192 -1.10 6.69 -17.45
N TYR A 193 -1.46 7.02 -16.23
CA TYR A 193 -0.76 6.64 -14.99
C TYR A 193 -1.78 6.04 -14.02
N PRO A 194 -1.43 5.05 -13.17
CA PRO A 194 -2.38 4.34 -12.29
C PRO A 194 -2.88 5.21 -11.13
N MET A 195 -3.44 6.38 -11.42
CA MET A 195 -3.79 7.41 -10.43
C MET A 195 -5.25 7.87 -10.54
N ASP A 196 -6.18 6.93 -10.69
CA ASP A 196 -7.54 7.26 -10.30
C ASP A 196 -7.67 7.12 -8.77
N VAL A 197 -8.15 8.16 -8.12
CA VAL A 197 -8.40 8.17 -6.68
C VAL A 197 -9.91 8.19 -6.47
N PRO A 198 -10.53 7.03 -6.20
CA PRO A 198 -11.98 6.97 -6.00
C PRO A 198 -12.38 7.67 -4.70
N ASN A 199 -13.58 8.23 -4.66
CA ASN A 199 -14.17 8.70 -3.42
C ASN A 199 -14.67 7.51 -2.58
N LEU A 200 -13.87 7.08 -1.61
CA LEU A 200 -14.19 5.94 -0.72
C LEU A 200 -14.87 6.35 0.60
N ARG A 201 -15.20 7.61 0.80
CA ARG A 201 -15.90 8.08 2.00
C ARG A 201 -17.16 7.28 2.32
N PRO A 202 -18.04 6.97 1.33
CA PRO A 202 -19.22 6.16 1.61
C PRO A 202 -18.91 4.74 2.09
N LEU A 203 -17.78 4.17 1.67
CA LEU A 203 -17.33 2.84 2.10
C LEU A 203 -16.77 2.89 3.52
N LEU A 204 -15.96 3.91 3.84
CA LEU A 204 -15.43 4.12 5.20
C LEU A 204 -16.55 4.22 6.24
N ALA A 205 -17.61 4.97 5.94
CA ALA A 205 -18.75 5.14 6.84
C ALA A 205 -19.56 3.83 7.08
N LYS A 206 -19.40 2.84 6.19
CA LYS A 206 -20.07 1.53 6.29
C LYS A 206 -19.12 0.41 6.75
N MET A 207 -17.88 0.74 7.12
CA MET A 207 -16.90 -0.27 7.53
C MET A 207 -17.38 -1.02 8.78
N THR A 208 -17.40 -2.34 8.70
CA THR A 208 -17.84 -3.23 9.81
C THR A 208 -16.68 -3.99 10.46
N VAL A 209 -15.51 -4.01 9.81
CA VAL A 209 -14.31 -4.63 10.35
C VAL A 209 -13.47 -3.59 11.11
N PRO A 210 -12.68 -4.00 12.13
CA PRO A 210 -11.80 -3.08 12.84
C PRO A 210 -10.78 -2.43 11.91
N VAL A 211 -10.59 -1.10 12.03
CA VAL A 211 -9.66 -0.31 11.22
C VAL A 211 -8.68 0.45 12.12
N LEU A 212 -7.40 0.40 11.77
CA LEU A 212 -6.35 1.24 12.33
C LEU A 212 -5.76 2.13 11.23
N PHE A 213 -5.85 3.43 11.41
CA PHE A 213 -5.11 4.39 10.59
C PHE A 213 -3.73 4.62 11.19
N VAL A 214 -2.68 4.54 10.37
CA VAL A 214 -1.31 4.89 10.74
C VAL A 214 -0.81 5.97 9.79
N THR A 215 -0.35 7.09 10.32
CA THR A 215 0.07 8.23 9.50
C THR A 215 1.30 8.92 10.07
N GLY A 216 2.16 9.42 9.18
CA GLY A 216 3.23 10.34 9.54
C GLY A 216 2.71 11.76 9.72
N LYS A 217 3.18 12.43 10.78
CA LYS A 217 2.83 13.83 11.05
C LYS A 217 3.36 14.77 9.96
N GLU A 218 4.51 14.46 9.40
CA GLU A 218 5.20 15.23 8.37
C GLU A 218 4.94 14.70 6.95
N ASN A 219 3.88 13.93 6.75
CA ASN A 219 3.50 13.40 5.44
C ASN A 219 3.09 14.54 4.49
N LYS A 220 3.95 14.81 3.51
CA LYS A 220 3.74 15.88 2.51
C LYS A 220 2.91 15.42 1.30
N VAL A 221 2.72 14.10 1.13
CA VAL A 221 1.95 13.52 0.03
C VAL A 221 0.47 13.42 0.41
N LEU A 222 0.21 12.86 1.58
CA LEU A 222 -1.13 12.68 2.16
C LEU A 222 -1.15 13.26 3.57
N PRO A 223 -1.42 14.56 3.73
CA PRO A 223 -1.37 15.24 5.02
C PRO A 223 -2.24 14.58 6.10
N ILE A 224 -1.82 14.70 7.37
CA ILE A 224 -2.48 14.06 8.52
C ILE A 224 -3.96 14.43 8.63
N GLU A 225 -4.37 15.60 8.14
CA GLU A 225 -5.76 16.06 8.11
C GLU A 225 -6.67 15.09 7.33
N GLN A 226 -6.14 14.45 6.30
CA GLN A 226 -6.89 13.43 5.54
C GLN A 226 -7.11 12.16 6.36
N ALA A 227 -6.10 11.75 7.13
CA ALA A 227 -6.24 10.63 8.07
C ALA A 227 -7.28 10.94 9.15
N LEU A 228 -7.31 12.17 9.67
CA LEU A 228 -8.31 12.63 10.65
C LEU A 228 -9.73 12.62 10.07
N ILE A 229 -9.91 13.05 8.83
CA ILE A 229 -11.22 13.00 8.15
C ILE A 229 -11.68 11.55 8.02
N ALA A 230 -10.84 10.65 7.53
CA ALA A 230 -11.19 9.25 7.36
C ALA A 230 -11.46 8.54 8.70
N PHE A 231 -10.63 8.81 9.72
CA PHE A 231 -10.82 8.31 11.08
C PHE A 231 -12.18 8.70 11.66
N ASN A 232 -12.55 9.98 11.56
CA ASN A 232 -13.84 10.50 12.05
C ASN A 232 -15.05 9.90 11.32
N MET A 233 -14.86 9.44 10.08
CA MET A 233 -15.93 8.82 9.28
C MET A 233 -16.07 7.32 9.51
N THR A 234 -15.02 6.66 10.04
CA THR A 234 -14.96 5.20 10.15
C THR A 234 -15.40 4.75 11.55
N PRO A 235 -16.54 4.04 11.70
CA PRO A 235 -17.03 3.61 13.00
C PRO A 235 -16.00 2.73 13.74
N GLY A 236 -15.70 3.06 15.00
CA GLY A 236 -14.82 2.26 15.86
C GLY A 236 -13.37 2.19 15.44
N ALA A 237 -12.94 3.03 14.48
CA ALA A 237 -11.55 3.08 14.05
C ALA A 237 -10.61 3.57 15.16
N LYS A 238 -9.33 3.23 15.02
CA LYS A 238 -8.22 3.78 15.81
C LYS A 238 -7.31 4.60 14.89
N LEU A 239 -6.61 5.57 15.47
CA LEU A 239 -5.62 6.39 14.76
C LEU A 239 -4.29 6.41 15.54
N TYR A 240 -3.21 6.15 14.84
CA TYR A 240 -1.84 6.26 15.35
C TYR A 240 -1.04 7.21 14.48
N ALA A 241 -0.54 8.30 15.05
CA ALA A 241 0.27 9.30 14.36
C ALA A 241 1.72 9.26 14.85
N MET A 242 2.67 9.18 13.92
CA MET A 242 4.10 9.12 14.18
C MET A 242 4.76 10.45 13.83
N SER A 243 5.56 11.01 14.75
CA SER A 243 6.40 12.19 14.48
C SER A 243 7.67 11.81 13.73
N SER A 244 8.26 12.74 13.01
CA SER A 244 9.44 12.52 12.14
C SER A 244 9.20 11.42 11.12
N CYS A 245 8.01 11.43 10.51
CA CYS A 245 7.50 10.39 9.65
C CYS A 245 6.73 10.99 8.47
N GLY A 246 7.03 10.50 7.27
CA GLY A 246 6.34 10.84 6.02
C GLY A 246 5.21 9.88 5.68
N LEU A 247 5.14 9.48 4.39
CA LEU A 247 4.13 8.58 3.86
C LEU A 247 4.34 7.12 4.31
N HIS A 248 5.59 6.70 4.51
CA HIS A 248 5.99 5.30 4.67
C HIS A 248 6.26 4.95 6.14
N ALA A 249 5.26 5.11 7.02
CA ALA A 249 5.38 4.85 8.45
C ALA A 249 5.93 3.44 8.77
N GLN A 250 5.58 2.44 7.96
CA GLN A 250 6.06 1.06 8.08
C GLN A 250 7.56 0.91 7.80
N THR A 251 8.14 1.82 6.99
CA THR A 251 9.57 1.82 6.67
C THR A 251 10.34 2.77 7.58
N GLU A 252 9.78 3.94 7.90
CA GLU A 252 10.47 4.99 8.65
C GLU A 252 10.50 4.72 10.15
N HIS A 253 9.55 3.97 10.68
CA HIS A 253 9.48 3.54 12.08
C HIS A 253 9.16 2.04 12.18
N PRO A 254 10.01 1.15 11.61
CA PRO A 254 9.67 -0.26 11.44
C PRO A 254 9.43 -0.99 12.76
N GLU A 255 10.21 -0.73 13.80
CA GLU A 255 10.05 -1.39 15.10
C GLU A 255 8.72 -1.02 15.75
N GLU A 256 8.40 0.28 15.78
CA GLU A 256 7.16 0.80 16.33
C GLU A 256 5.95 0.34 15.52
N PHE A 257 6.02 0.45 14.19
CA PHE A 257 4.98 -0.03 13.29
C PHE A 257 4.72 -1.54 13.48
N ASN A 258 5.78 -2.37 13.48
CA ASN A 258 5.64 -3.81 13.63
C ASN A 258 4.98 -4.18 14.96
N ARG A 259 5.33 -3.49 16.07
CA ARG A 259 4.71 -3.69 17.37
C ARG A 259 3.22 -3.40 17.35
N ILE A 260 2.82 -2.19 16.93
CA ILE A 260 1.40 -1.81 16.89
C ILE A 260 0.59 -2.64 15.89
N ALA A 261 1.21 -3.05 14.78
CA ALA A 261 0.57 -3.92 13.80
C ALA A 261 0.25 -5.30 14.40
N VAL A 262 1.19 -5.92 15.12
CA VAL A 262 0.96 -7.20 15.80
C VAL A 262 -0.14 -7.06 16.85
N GLU A 263 -0.05 -6.07 17.74
CA GLU A 263 -1.06 -5.82 18.79
C GLU A 263 -2.46 -5.60 18.19
N PHE A 264 -2.56 -4.80 17.13
CA PHE A 264 -3.84 -4.55 16.47
C PHE A 264 -4.38 -5.79 15.76
N LEU A 265 -3.58 -6.48 14.96
CA LEU A 265 -4.02 -7.64 14.20
C LEU A 265 -4.45 -8.81 15.11
N LYS A 266 -3.84 -8.95 16.29
CA LYS A 266 -4.26 -9.91 17.33
C LYS A 266 -5.47 -9.44 18.15
N GLY A 267 -5.88 -8.19 18.02
CA GLY A 267 -6.98 -7.63 18.81
C GLY A 267 -6.57 -7.21 20.22
N GLU A 268 -5.30 -7.04 20.47
CA GLU A 268 -4.70 -6.69 21.76
C GLU A 268 -4.50 -5.18 21.93
N LEU A 269 -4.56 -4.40 20.85
CA LEU A 269 -4.45 -2.94 20.88
C LEU A 269 -5.71 -2.34 21.52
N SER A 270 -5.59 -1.92 22.78
CA SER A 270 -6.65 -1.26 23.56
C SER A 270 -6.93 0.18 23.12
#